data_cd83386708738be9804991be6a1b2c01
#
_entry.id   cd83386708738be9804991be6a1b2c01
#
_cell.length_a   1.000
_cell.length_b   1.000
_cell.length_c   1.000
_cell.angle_alpha   90.00
_cell.angle_beta   90.00
_cell.angle_gamma   90.00
#
_symmetry.space_group_name_H-M   'P 1'
#
loop_
_entity.id
_entity.type
_entity.pdbx_description
1 polymer ?
#
loop_
_entity_poly.entity_id
_entity_poly.type
_entity_poly.pdbx_seq_one_letter_code
_entity_poly.pdbx_strand_id
1 'polypeptide(L)'
;MGYPRKLTRRFQAFDNFAISFTVINVVAGIFSGLGFGWNAGGPAILVFGWTGVSVMVLFVGASMAEVASAYPTSGALYFSAGKLARRHKGAWSWYTGWLNFVGQVGGTAATGYAAAIFLQALITLQWPGYEPTGHRTVLITALIIVAQGLANTYTVQLVAVLNRISVWWLLIGLAVIVTALVTVPDQHQPASFVTHFANNTGFTSGLYGGMLGLLVTSWTFTGFDGSFHMSEETVRATVNAPKGITRSIASSALAGLVLMCALVYSARDYDRVAAADSPPVRILIDGVGLAAVKALLLIVIGAMLFCGLANLTSNARQIFAFSRDGAMPGSRWWHSVSPRTRTPVNAVWLAVGCSLVLVLPGWWSHTAFTAIVSVNVVGLFLAYGIPILLRLRLGDAFQPGPWHLGRWGRPVGVVAVAWILFSSVLFMLPHAAPVTVTSFNYAPVVLAGVLGVATLWWFTSARRRFHGPVSYGRPDEVAAMDLV
;
A
#
# COMPACT_ATOMS: atom_id res chain seq x y z
N MET A 1 7.78 18.23 -19.39
CA MET A 1 6.98 17.04 -19.72
C MET A 1 5.80 17.34 -20.65
N GLY A 2 5.53 18.61 -20.97
CA GLY A 2 4.57 19.02 -22.01
C GLY A 2 3.09 18.76 -21.73
N TYR A 3 2.72 18.16 -20.62
CA TYR A 3 1.32 18.07 -20.26
C TYR A 3 0.79 19.46 -19.84
N PRO A 4 -0.39 19.87 -20.34
CA PRO A 4 -1.02 21.10 -19.87
C PRO A 4 -1.27 21.00 -18.35
N ARG A 5 -0.88 22.04 -17.61
CA ARG A 5 -1.03 22.12 -16.14
C ARG A 5 -2.52 22.12 -15.76
N LYS A 6 -3.11 20.95 -15.56
CA LYS A 6 -4.50 20.79 -15.08
C LYS A 6 -4.60 20.74 -13.56
N LEU A 7 -3.53 20.26 -12.89
CA LEU A 7 -3.43 20.14 -11.44
C LEU A 7 -2.63 21.32 -10.87
N THR A 8 -2.98 21.77 -9.67
CA THR A 8 -2.35 22.93 -9.03
C THR A 8 -1.18 22.48 -8.14
N ARG A 9 0.05 22.98 -8.37
CA ARG A 9 1.21 22.69 -7.52
C ARG A 9 1.07 23.40 -6.16
N ARG A 10 0.69 22.66 -5.13
CA ARG A 10 0.52 23.16 -3.76
C ARG A 10 1.25 22.33 -2.71
N PHE A 11 1.64 21.11 -3.02
CA PHE A 11 2.30 20.22 -2.08
C PHE A 11 3.77 20.59 -1.90
N GLN A 12 4.12 20.95 -0.66
CA GLN A 12 5.49 21.13 -0.23
C GLN A 12 6.17 19.76 0.03
N ALA A 13 7.44 19.78 0.39
CA ALA A 13 8.19 18.55 0.68
C ALA A 13 7.55 17.70 1.79
N PHE A 14 6.98 18.35 2.83
CA PHE A 14 6.29 17.66 3.91
C PHE A 14 4.97 17.04 3.44
N ASP A 15 4.19 17.73 2.63
CA ASP A 15 2.93 17.20 2.11
C ASP A 15 3.14 15.95 1.22
N ASN A 16 4.20 15.97 0.41
CA ASN A 16 4.57 14.84 -0.43
C ASN A 16 5.04 13.65 0.42
N PHE A 17 5.86 13.88 1.46
CA PHE A 17 6.21 12.86 2.44
C PHE A 17 4.97 12.31 3.15
N ALA A 18 4.06 13.19 3.59
CA ALA A 18 2.86 12.85 4.34
C ALA A 18 1.97 11.85 3.59
N ILE A 19 1.80 12.00 2.27
CA ILE A 19 1.01 11.05 1.47
C ILE A 19 1.56 9.63 1.60
N SER A 20 2.83 9.41 1.28
CA SER A 20 3.42 8.06 1.36
C SER A 20 3.49 7.53 2.79
N PHE A 21 3.79 8.38 3.77
CA PHE A 21 3.81 7.98 5.18
C PHE A 21 2.41 7.58 5.68
N THR A 22 1.36 8.29 5.23
CA THR A 22 -0.03 7.96 5.56
C THR A 22 -0.52 6.71 4.86
N VAL A 23 -0.07 6.44 3.63
CA VAL A 23 -0.43 5.21 2.90
C VAL A 23 0.27 3.98 3.50
N ILE A 24 1.57 4.06 3.82
CA ILE A 24 2.30 2.98 4.50
C ILE A 24 1.63 2.63 5.84
N ASN A 25 1.28 3.62 6.64
CA ASN A 25 0.53 3.52 7.88
C ASN A 25 0.84 2.29 8.75
N VAL A 26 1.93 2.35 9.50
CA VAL A 26 2.39 1.22 10.32
C VAL A 26 1.36 0.73 11.34
N VAL A 27 0.52 1.62 11.87
CA VAL A 27 -0.55 1.23 12.81
C VAL A 27 -1.60 0.40 12.07
N ALA A 28 -2.11 0.89 10.92
CA ALA A 28 -3.10 0.16 10.15
C ALA A 28 -2.57 -1.19 9.64
N GLY A 29 -1.36 -1.21 9.07
CA GLY A 29 -0.75 -2.40 8.49
C GLY A 29 -0.44 -3.48 9.53
N ILE A 30 0.20 -3.10 10.64
CA ILE A 30 0.56 -4.03 11.72
C ILE A 30 -0.72 -4.59 12.37
N PHE A 31 -1.65 -3.74 12.79
CA PHE A 31 -2.87 -4.22 13.44
C PHE A 31 -3.69 -5.14 12.53
N SER A 32 -3.84 -4.82 11.25
CA SER A 32 -4.62 -5.67 10.33
C SER A 32 -3.92 -6.98 9.96
N GLY A 33 -2.59 -7.02 9.95
CA GLY A 33 -1.82 -8.19 9.56
C GLY A 33 -1.31 -9.05 10.72
N LEU A 34 -1.26 -8.52 11.97
CA LEU A 34 -0.59 -9.17 13.10
C LEU A 34 -1.06 -10.60 13.32
N GLY A 35 -2.37 -10.86 13.26
CA GLY A 35 -2.93 -12.19 13.48
C GLY A 35 -2.40 -13.23 12.49
N PHE A 36 -2.24 -12.84 11.23
CA PHE A 36 -1.65 -13.72 10.23
C PHE A 36 -0.16 -14.00 10.53
N GLY A 37 0.63 -12.97 10.80
CA GLY A 37 2.06 -13.13 11.13
C GLY A 37 2.31 -13.87 12.44
N TRP A 38 1.45 -13.65 13.44
CA TRP A 38 1.48 -14.35 14.73
C TRP A 38 1.34 -15.87 14.55
N ASN A 39 0.42 -16.28 13.69
CA ASN A 39 0.16 -17.69 13.39
C ASN A 39 1.12 -18.29 12.37
N ALA A 40 1.73 -17.48 11.49
CA ALA A 40 2.61 -17.95 10.43
C ALA A 40 4.08 -18.11 10.85
N GLY A 41 4.52 -17.42 11.88
CA GLY A 41 5.92 -17.48 12.33
C GLY A 41 6.15 -16.93 13.73
N GLY A 42 5.09 -16.50 14.40
CA GLY A 42 5.15 -15.99 15.77
C GLY A 42 5.94 -14.69 15.93
N PRO A 43 6.32 -14.35 17.16
CA PRO A 43 7.15 -13.20 17.49
C PRO A 43 8.42 -13.08 16.64
N ALA A 44 9.08 -14.19 16.33
CA ALA A 44 10.32 -14.19 15.55
C ALA A 44 10.12 -13.58 14.15
N ILE A 45 9.09 -14.01 13.44
CA ILE A 45 8.81 -13.46 12.10
C ILE A 45 8.27 -12.03 12.18
N LEU A 46 7.49 -11.71 13.20
CA LEU A 46 6.99 -10.35 13.37
C LEU A 46 8.13 -9.34 13.57
N VAL A 47 9.15 -9.63 14.35
CA VAL A 47 10.24 -8.68 14.66
C VAL A 47 11.38 -8.78 13.64
N PHE A 48 11.93 -9.98 13.41
CA PHE A 48 13.05 -10.16 12.47
C PHE A 48 12.59 -10.06 11.02
N GLY A 49 11.41 -10.60 10.70
CA GLY A 49 10.81 -10.45 9.38
C GLY A 49 10.48 -8.99 9.08
N TRP A 50 9.97 -8.22 10.07
CA TRP A 50 9.79 -6.77 9.91
C TRP A 50 11.09 -6.08 9.52
N THR A 51 12.16 -6.33 10.25
CA THR A 51 13.47 -5.73 9.99
C THR A 51 14.00 -6.11 8.61
N GLY A 52 13.97 -7.41 8.27
CA GLY A 52 14.45 -7.91 6.98
C GLY A 52 13.68 -7.34 5.80
N VAL A 53 12.35 -7.38 5.85
CA VAL A 53 11.49 -6.84 4.79
C VAL A 53 11.65 -5.33 4.68
N SER A 54 11.77 -4.59 5.79
CA SER A 54 11.99 -3.14 5.78
C SER A 54 13.25 -2.76 5.01
N VAL A 55 14.35 -3.51 5.21
CA VAL A 55 15.61 -3.31 4.46
C VAL A 55 15.40 -3.60 2.97
N MET A 56 14.71 -4.69 2.61
CA MET A 56 14.45 -5.02 1.22
C MET A 56 13.56 -3.96 0.54
N VAL A 57 12.55 -3.48 1.24
CA VAL A 57 11.67 -2.40 0.71
C VAL A 57 12.41 -1.07 0.59
N LEU A 58 13.39 -0.78 1.45
CA LEU A 58 14.27 0.38 1.28
C LEU A 58 15.06 0.31 -0.03
N PHE A 59 15.54 -0.87 -0.44
CA PHE A 59 16.18 -1.05 -1.75
C PHE A 59 15.19 -0.81 -2.90
N VAL A 60 13.95 -1.31 -2.78
CA VAL A 60 12.90 -1.05 -3.77
C VAL A 60 12.57 0.43 -3.85
N GLY A 61 12.33 1.07 -2.70
CA GLY A 61 11.99 2.49 -2.62
C GLY A 61 13.11 3.40 -3.12
N ALA A 62 14.36 3.10 -2.80
CA ALA A 62 15.52 3.85 -3.29
C ALA A 62 15.68 3.74 -4.82
N SER A 63 15.51 2.53 -5.38
CA SER A 63 15.54 2.34 -6.83
C SER A 63 14.39 3.07 -7.54
N MET A 64 13.19 3.03 -6.95
CA MET A 64 12.02 3.74 -7.47
C MET A 64 12.19 5.25 -7.34
N ALA A 65 12.79 5.74 -6.25
CA ALA A 65 13.08 7.16 -6.03
C ALA A 65 14.03 7.72 -7.11
N GLU A 66 15.02 6.94 -7.56
CA GLU A 66 15.90 7.32 -8.67
C GLU A 66 15.10 7.50 -9.96
N VAL A 67 14.15 6.60 -10.24
CA VAL A 67 13.25 6.71 -11.40
C VAL A 67 12.29 7.90 -11.25
N ALA A 68 11.75 8.14 -10.06
CA ALA A 68 10.85 9.26 -9.76
C ALA A 68 11.54 10.61 -9.94
N SER A 69 12.84 10.71 -9.60
CA SER A 69 13.64 11.90 -9.82
C SER A 69 13.82 12.23 -11.30
N ALA A 70 14.00 11.21 -12.13
CA ALA A 70 14.16 11.38 -13.59
C ALA A 70 12.83 11.70 -14.30
N TYR A 71 11.70 11.15 -13.81
CA TYR A 71 10.39 11.24 -14.47
C TYR A 71 9.25 11.62 -13.52
N PRO A 72 9.24 12.79 -12.88
CA PRO A 72 8.25 13.18 -11.86
C PRO A 72 6.89 13.54 -12.50
N THR A 73 6.03 12.53 -12.72
CA THR A 73 4.68 12.69 -13.26
C THR A 73 3.66 11.95 -12.40
N SER A 74 2.37 12.34 -12.44
CA SER A 74 1.28 11.59 -11.81
C SER A 74 1.06 10.21 -12.43
N GLY A 75 1.54 9.99 -13.66
CA GLY A 75 1.58 8.68 -14.29
C GLY A 75 2.59 7.73 -13.66
N ALA A 76 3.55 8.27 -12.88
CA ALA A 76 4.51 7.53 -12.07
C ALA A 76 5.09 6.29 -12.78
N LEU A 77 4.66 5.12 -12.34
CA LEU A 77 5.22 3.82 -12.74
C LEU A 77 5.01 3.51 -14.22
N TYR A 78 3.77 3.62 -14.73
CA TYR A 78 3.49 3.29 -16.13
C TYR A 78 4.16 4.27 -17.10
N PHE A 79 4.21 5.55 -16.72
CA PHE A 79 4.89 6.58 -17.50
C PHE A 79 6.38 6.29 -17.58
N SER A 80 7.00 6.02 -16.45
CA SER A 80 8.42 5.69 -16.35
C SER A 80 8.76 4.42 -17.12
N ALA A 81 7.92 3.38 -17.04
CA ALA A 81 8.11 2.14 -17.80
C ALA A 81 8.11 2.40 -19.31
N GLY A 82 7.20 3.23 -19.80
CA GLY A 82 7.16 3.62 -21.22
C GLY A 82 8.39 4.42 -21.67
N LYS A 83 8.93 5.29 -20.79
CA LYS A 83 10.13 6.09 -21.08
C LYS A 83 11.43 5.29 -21.04
N LEU A 84 11.54 4.37 -20.08
CA LEU A 84 12.72 3.54 -19.87
C LEU A 84 12.82 2.38 -20.89
N ALA A 85 11.71 1.96 -21.49
CA ALA A 85 11.71 0.88 -22.46
C ALA A 85 12.35 1.28 -23.80
N ARG A 86 13.34 0.52 -24.27
CA ARG A 86 13.95 0.72 -25.62
C ARG A 86 13.01 0.25 -26.73
N ARG A 87 12.32 -0.88 -26.51
CA ARG A 87 11.37 -1.50 -27.44
C ARG A 87 10.05 -1.77 -26.74
N HIS A 88 8.95 -1.87 -27.49
CA HIS A 88 7.61 -2.19 -26.96
C HIS A 88 7.15 -1.24 -25.84
N LYS A 89 7.44 0.06 -25.96
CA LYS A 89 7.14 1.10 -24.96
C LYS A 89 5.69 1.06 -24.51
N GLY A 90 4.75 0.95 -25.44
CA GLY A 90 3.33 0.84 -25.15
C GLY A 90 2.99 -0.38 -24.31
N ALA A 91 3.54 -1.58 -24.61
CA ALA A 91 3.25 -2.78 -23.85
C ALA A 91 3.79 -2.71 -22.41
N TRP A 92 5.05 -2.27 -22.22
CA TRP A 92 5.61 -2.09 -20.88
C TRP A 92 4.80 -1.10 -20.05
N SER A 93 4.42 0.03 -20.63
CA SER A 93 3.58 1.03 -20.00
C SER A 93 2.20 0.48 -19.67
N TRP A 94 1.59 -0.27 -20.59
CA TRP A 94 0.27 -0.89 -20.43
C TRP A 94 0.21 -1.83 -19.24
N TYR A 95 1.06 -2.85 -19.21
CA TYR A 95 1.03 -3.84 -18.14
C TYR A 95 1.42 -3.25 -16.80
N THR A 96 2.37 -2.32 -16.75
CA THR A 96 2.70 -1.60 -15.53
C THR A 96 1.50 -0.81 -15.00
N GLY A 97 0.78 -0.13 -15.88
CA GLY A 97 -0.40 0.66 -15.51
C GLY A 97 -1.54 -0.20 -14.96
N TRP A 98 -1.81 -1.35 -15.58
CA TRP A 98 -2.84 -2.27 -15.12
C TRP A 98 -2.48 -2.97 -13.80
N LEU A 99 -1.23 -3.38 -13.63
CA LEU A 99 -0.73 -3.93 -12.35
C LEU A 99 -0.85 -2.89 -11.22
N ASN A 100 -0.43 -1.65 -11.49
CA ASN A 100 -0.55 -0.56 -10.52
C ASN A 100 -2.03 -0.27 -10.19
N PHE A 101 -2.90 -0.22 -11.20
CA PHE A 101 -4.34 -0.01 -10.99
C PHE A 101 -4.95 -1.06 -10.06
N VAL A 102 -4.71 -2.35 -10.35
CA VAL A 102 -5.22 -3.45 -9.52
C VAL A 102 -4.65 -3.39 -8.10
N GLY A 103 -3.36 -3.13 -7.98
CA GLY A 103 -2.71 -2.98 -6.69
C GLY A 103 -3.30 -1.83 -5.86
N GLN A 104 -3.49 -0.66 -6.45
CA GLN A 104 -4.09 0.51 -5.78
C GLN A 104 -5.55 0.28 -5.39
N VAL A 105 -6.34 -0.38 -6.25
CA VAL A 105 -7.73 -0.80 -5.92
C VAL A 105 -7.71 -1.76 -4.73
N GLY A 106 -6.79 -2.74 -4.74
CA GLY A 106 -6.59 -3.67 -3.63
C GLY A 106 -6.25 -2.96 -2.32
N GLY A 107 -5.36 -1.95 -2.36
CA GLY A 107 -4.99 -1.16 -1.19
C GLY A 107 -6.17 -0.40 -0.58
N THR A 108 -6.98 0.26 -1.43
CA THR A 108 -8.19 0.96 -1.00
C THR A 108 -9.20 0.00 -0.38
N ALA A 109 -9.44 -1.14 -1.03
CA ALA A 109 -10.37 -2.18 -0.57
C ALA A 109 -9.93 -2.80 0.75
N ALA A 110 -8.65 -3.23 0.87
CA ALA A 110 -8.12 -3.87 2.06
C ALA A 110 -8.12 -2.94 3.27
N THR A 111 -7.74 -1.67 3.09
CA THR A 111 -7.72 -0.70 4.19
C THR A 111 -9.11 -0.38 4.69
N GLY A 112 -10.10 -0.23 3.80
CA GLY A 112 -11.50 -0.05 4.18
C GLY A 112 -12.07 -1.28 4.90
N TYR A 113 -11.71 -2.48 4.43
CA TYR A 113 -12.12 -3.74 5.04
C TYR A 113 -11.52 -3.92 6.44
N ALA A 114 -10.23 -3.61 6.62
CA ALA A 114 -9.57 -3.61 7.91
C ALA A 114 -10.24 -2.63 8.88
N ALA A 115 -10.52 -1.40 8.45
CA ALA A 115 -11.22 -0.42 9.28
C ALA A 115 -12.61 -0.93 9.72
N ALA A 116 -13.34 -1.62 8.85
CA ALA A 116 -14.63 -2.23 9.19
C ALA A 116 -14.48 -3.35 10.22
N ILE A 117 -13.46 -4.21 10.13
CA ILE A 117 -13.17 -5.26 11.12
C ILE A 117 -12.92 -4.64 12.50
N PHE A 118 -12.04 -3.63 12.58
CA PHE A 118 -11.70 -3.00 13.87
C PHE A 118 -12.85 -2.15 14.43
N LEU A 119 -13.67 -1.54 13.58
CA LEU A 119 -14.89 -0.87 14.02
C LEU A 119 -15.89 -1.87 14.61
N GLN A 120 -16.09 -3.03 14.00
CA GLN A 120 -16.93 -4.09 14.55
C GLN A 120 -16.36 -4.64 15.87
N ALA A 121 -15.03 -4.80 15.97
CA ALA A 121 -14.40 -5.19 17.24
C ALA A 121 -14.69 -4.17 18.34
N LEU A 122 -14.61 -2.87 18.05
CA LEU A 122 -14.99 -1.82 19.02
C LEU A 122 -16.46 -1.88 19.39
N ILE A 123 -17.35 -2.11 18.41
CA ILE A 123 -18.80 -2.27 18.64
C ILE A 123 -19.08 -3.49 19.55
N THR A 124 -18.44 -4.62 19.29
CA THR A 124 -18.58 -5.84 20.11
C THR A 124 -18.14 -5.59 21.57
N LEU A 125 -17.04 -4.85 21.76
CA LEU A 125 -16.57 -4.48 23.10
C LEU A 125 -17.52 -3.52 23.83
N GLN A 126 -18.31 -2.74 23.10
CA GLN A 126 -19.29 -1.82 23.69
C GLN A 126 -20.66 -2.49 23.93
N TRP A 127 -21.08 -3.33 22.98
CA TRP A 127 -22.35 -4.07 23.00
C TRP A 127 -22.10 -5.56 22.80
N PRO A 128 -22.00 -6.35 23.88
CA PRO A 128 -21.66 -7.78 23.81
C PRO A 128 -22.65 -8.65 22.99
N GLY A 129 -23.86 -8.16 22.74
CA GLY A 129 -24.85 -8.84 21.87
C GLY A 129 -24.63 -8.57 20.37
N TYR A 130 -23.62 -7.77 19.98
CA TYR A 130 -23.32 -7.55 18.58
C TYR A 130 -22.44 -8.68 18.03
N GLU A 131 -22.92 -9.35 16.99
CA GLU A 131 -22.17 -10.40 16.30
C GLU A 131 -21.60 -9.86 14.99
N PRO A 132 -20.25 -9.84 14.81
CA PRO A 132 -19.62 -9.52 13.53
C PRO A 132 -19.99 -10.57 12.47
N THR A 133 -20.42 -10.11 11.29
CA THR A 133 -20.73 -10.99 10.15
C THR A 133 -20.08 -10.45 8.88
N GLY A 134 -19.79 -11.32 7.88
CA GLY A 134 -19.25 -10.91 6.59
C GLY A 134 -20.12 -9.84 5.91
N HIS A 135 -21.45 -9.98 5.98
CA HIS A 135 -22.39 -8.99 5.45
C HIS A 135 -22.20 -7.61 6.07
N ARG A 136 -22.13 -7.54 7.41
CA ARG A 136 -21.91 -6.27 8.14
C ARG A 136 -20.54 -5.69 7.81
N THR A 137 -19.52 -6.55 7.69
CA THR A 137 -18.16 -6.09 7.30
C THR A 137 -18.19 -5.45 5.93
N VAL A 138 -18.78 -6.09 4.91
CA VAL A 138 -18.87 -5.54 3.55
C VAL A 138 -19.67 -4.24 3.51
N LEU A 139 -20.81 -4.17 4.22
CA LEU A 139 -21.63 -2.95 4.27
C LEU A 139 -20.89 -1.79 4.95
N ILE A 140 -20.24 -2.02 6.08
CA ILE A 140 -19.45 -0.99 6.77
C ILE A 140 -18.28 -0.55 5.89
N THR A 141 -17.59 -1.49 5.24
CA THR A 141 -16.52 -1.19 4.28
C THR A 141 -17.03 -0.31 3.15
N ALA A 142 -18.20 -0.63 2.59
CA ALA A 142 -18.80 0.17 1.52
C ALA A 142 -19.08 1.61 1.97
N LEU A 143 -19.64 1.78 3.17
CA LEU A 143 -19.89 3.10 3.75
C LEU A 143 -18.59 3.90 3.94
N ILE A 144 -17.53 3.25 4.44
CA ILE A 144 -16.21 3.87 4.64
C ILE A 144 -15.64 4.32 3.29
N ILE A 145 -15.58 3.43 2.29
CA ILE A 145 -15.01 3.74 0.97
C ILE A 145 -15.81 4.84 0.27
N VAL A 146 -17.14 4.84 0.36
CA VAL A 146 -17.99 5.90 -0.20
C VAL A 146 -17.73 7.22 0.51
N ALA A 147 -17.62 7.24 1.84
CA ALA A 147 -17.30 8.46 2.61
C ALA A 147 -15.92 9.03 2.23
N GLN A 148 -14.91 8.16 2.03
CA GLN A 148 -13.59 8.56 1.53
C GLN A 148 -13.66 9.08 0.09
N GLY A 149 -14.52 8.52 -0.76
CA GLY A 149 -14.81 8.99 -2.11
C GLY A 149 -15.41 10.40 -2.11
N LEU A 150 -16.38 10.64 -1.25
CA LEU A 150 -16.96 11.97 -1.04
C LEU A 150 -15.89 12.96 -0.60
N ALA A 151 -15.08 12.65 0.41
CA ALA A 151 -14.01 13.53 0.89
C ALA A 151 -13.00 13.86 -0.23
N ASN A 152 -12.61 12.88 -1.07
CA ASN A 152 -11.73 13.09 -2.21
C ASN A 152 -12.37 13.92 -3.35
N THR A 153 -13.70 13.97 -3.41
CA THR A 153 -14.43 14.72 -4.44
C THR A 153 -14.44 16.23 -4.15
N TYR A 154 -14.53 16.62 -2.87
CA TYR A 154 -14.82 18.03 -2.52
C TYR A 154 -13.67 18.97 -2.82
N THR A 155 -12.43 18.69 -2.38
CA THR A 155 -11.29 19.58 -2.67
C THR A 155 -9.93 18.93 -2.40
N VAL A 156 -8.94 19.29 -3.24
CA VAL A 156 -7.52 18.93 -3.01
C VAL A 156 -7.00 19.48 -1.68
N GLN A 157 -7.52 20.64 -1.24
CA GLN A 157 -7.10 21.26 0.02
C GLN A 157 -7.53 20.44 1.24
N LEU A 158 -8.76 19.92 1.24
CA LEU A 158 -9.24 19.05 2.33
C LEU A 158 -8.36 17.81 2.46
N VAL A 159 -8.05 17.16 1.34
CA VAL A 159 -7.17 15.97 1.31
C VAL A 159 -5.78 16.32 1.85
N ALA A 160 -5.19 17.45 1.44
CA ALA A 160 -3.89 17.89 1.94
C ALA A 160 -3.90 18.15 3.45
N VAL A 161 -4.93 18.81 3.97
CA VAL A 161 -5.09 19.04 5.41
C VAL A 161 -5.25 17.73 6.17
N LEU A 162 -6.12 16.83 5.69
CA LEU A 162 -6.35 15.53 6.33
C LEU A 162 -5.08 14.68 6.33
N ASN A 163 -4.26 14.73 5.27
CA ASN A 163 -2.98 14.03 5.24
C ASN A 163 -1.95 14.62 6.22
N ARG A 164 -1.94 15.94 6.44
CA ARG A 164 -1.11 16.54 7.50
C ARG A 164 -1.56 16.13 8.89
N ILE A 165 -2.87 16.14 9.14
CA ILE A 165 -3.45 15.65 10.40
C ILE A 165 -3.09 14.18 10.61
N SER A 166 -3.15 13.35 9.56
CA SER A 166 -2.86 11.92 9.66
C SER A 166 -1.44 11.61 10.12
N VAL A 167 -0.44 12.41 9.73
CA VAL A 167 0.95 12.24 10.20
C VAL A 167 1.02 12.40 11.72
N TRP A 168 0.40 13.47 12.25
CA TRP A 168 0.38 13.70 13.69
C TRP A 168 -0.47 12.68 14.42
N TRP A 169 -1.61 12.29 13.85
CA TRP A 169 -2.45 11.21 14.38
C TRP A 169 -1.66 9.89 14.50
N LEU A 170 -0.89 9.54 13.47
CA LEU A 170 -0.04 8.35 13.47
C LEU A 170 1.08 8.44 14.50
N LEU A 171 1.82 9.55 14.55
CA LEU A 171 2.95 9.69 15.47
C LEU A 171 2.50 9.74 16.93
N ILE A 172 1.47 10.56 17.24
CA ILE A 172 0.92 10.66 18.59
C ILE A 172 0.22 9.35 18.97
N GLY A 173 -0.61 8.79 18.08
CA GLY A 173 -1.31 7.54 18.30
C GLY A 173 -0.35 6.37 18.54
N LEU A 174 0.71 6.29 17.74
CA LEU A 174 1.77 5.31 17.95
C LEU A 174 2.44 5.47 19.32
N ALA A 175 2.81 6.70 19.70
CA ALA A 175 3.40 6.98 20.99
C ALA A 175 2.47 6.58 22.14
N VAL A 176 1.18 6.90 22.05
CA VAL A 176 0.18 6.50 23.05
C VAL A 176 0.04 5.00 23.14
N ILE A 177 -0.09 4.29 22.00
CA ILE A 177 -0.21 2.82 22.00
C ILE A 177 1.03 2.17 22.60
N VAL A 178 2.24 2.58 22.16
CA VAL A 178 3.49 2.01 22.64
C VAL A 178 3.67 2.30 24.13
N THR A 179 3.43 3.53 24.57
CA THR A 179 3.54 3.88 26.00
C THR A 179 2.56 3.05 26.82
N ALA A 180 1.30 2.95 26.41
CA ALA A 180 0.30 2.16 27.12
C ALA A 180 0.71 0.68 27.23
N LEU A 181 1.20 0.08 26.13
CA LEU A 181 1.66 -1.31 26.11
C LEU A 181 2.90 -1.56 26.99
N VAL A 182 3.80 -0.59 27.11
CA VAL A 182 5.05 -0.76 27.87
C VAL A 182 4.86 -0.44 29.36
N THR A 183 3.94 0.49 29.72
CA THR A 183 3.85 0.99 31.10
C THR A 183 2.68 0.47 31.92
N VAL A 184 1.60 0.04 31.26
CA VAL A 184 0.38 -0.36 31.99
C VAL A 184 0.36 -1.83 32.41
N PRO A 185 0.85 -2.80 31.60
CA PRO A 185 0.83 -4.21 31.98
C PRO A 185 1.75 -4.49 33.19
N ASP A 186 1.25 -5.26 34.16
CA ASP A 186 2.07 -5.70 35.30
C ASP A 186 3.13 -6.75 34.93
N GLN A 187 2.93 -7.45 33.84
CA GLN A 187 3.82 -8.51 33.36
C GLN A 187 4.12 -8.35 31.88
N HIS A 188 5.36 -8.55 31.53
CA HIS A 188 5.86 -8.51 30.17
C HIS A 188 6.61 -9.78 29.82
N GLN A 189 6.68 -10.10 28.54
CA GLN A 189 7.46 -11.22 28.04
C GLN A 189 8.96 -10.93 28.19
N PRO A 190 9.78 -11.95 28.49
CA PRO A 190 11.24 -11.80 28.48
C PRO A 190 11.73 -11.48 27.07
N ALA A 191 12.87 -10.82 26.98
CA ALA A 191 13.47 -10.47 25.70
C ALA A 191 13.69 -11.68 24.75
N SER A 192 13.92 -12.89 25.34
CA SER A 192 14.05 -14.14 24.60
C SER A 192 12.76 -14.53 23.85
N PHE A 193 11.60 -14.02 24.25
CA PHE A 193 10.33 -14.32 23.58
C PHE A 193 10.30 -13.82 22.12
N VAL A 194 11.10 -12.81 21.79
CA VAL A 194 11.27 -12.34 20.40
C VAL A 194 11.76 -13.43 19.45
N THR A 195 12.47 -14.46 19.95
CA THR A 195 12.94 -15.59 19.14
C THR A 195 11.94 -16.74 19.07
N HIS A 196 10.78 -16.62 19.74
CA HIS A 196 9.76 -17.65 19.71
C HIS A 196 9.18 -17.77 18.29
N PHE A 197 9.32 -18.97 17.70
CA PHE A 197 8.81 -19.30 16.39
C PHE A 197 7.71 -20.34 16.52
N ALA A 198 6.59 -20.08 15.87
CA ALA A 198 5.47 -21.03 15.82
C ALA A 198 4.85 -21.00 14.42
N ASN A 199 4.37 -22.16 13.96
CA ASN A 199 3.74 -22.32 12.67
C ASN A 199 2.37 -22.98 12.80
N ASN A 200 1.32 -22.18 12.75
CA ASN A 200 -0.08 -22.61 12.82
C ASN A 200 -0.76 -22.55 11.43
N THR A 201 0.02 -22.48 10.33
CA THR A 201 -0.52 -22.39 8.96
C THR A 201 -1.07 -23.73 8.44
N GLY A 202 -0.83 -24.82 9.15
CA GLY A 202 -1.15 -26.17 8.72
C GLY A 202 -0.12 -26.83 7.79
N PHE A 203 0.87 -26.07 7.28
CA PHE A 203 1.98 -26.64 6.49
C PHE A 203 3.02 -27.27 7.41
N THR A 204 3.56 -28.42 6.99
CA THR A 204 4.64 -29.12 7.72
C THR A 204 5.96 -28.34 7.70
N SER A 205 6.21 -27.55 6.67
CA SER A 205 7.42 -26.74 6.54
C SER A 205 7.30 -25.45 7.36
N GLY A 206 8.00 -25.37 8.49
CA GLY A 206 8.10 -24.15 9.28
C GLY A 206 8.76 -22.98 8.53
N LEU A 207 9.73 -23.28 7.64
CA LEU A 207 10.34 -22.26 6.79
C LEU A 207 9.31 -21.61 5.85
N TYR A 208 8.48 -22.43 5.19
CA TYR A 208 7.44 -21.92 4.31
C TYR A 208 6.40 -21.10 5.10
N GLY A 209 5.90 -21.63 6.22
CA GLY A 209 4.99 -20.91 7.10
C GLY A 209 5.55 -19.57 7.54
N GLY A 210 6.80 -19.54 8.03
CA GLY A 210 7.48 -18.31 8.44
C GLY A 210 7.64 -17.30 7.29
N MET A 211 8.00 -17.77 6.08
CA MET A 211 8.07 -16.89 4.91
C MET A 211 6.71 -16.25 4.57
N LEU A 212 5.59 -16.97 4.71
CA LEU A 212 4.26 -16.39 4.54
C LEU A 212 3.99 -15.25 5.53
N GLY A 213 4.50 -15.33 6.76
CA GLY A 213 4.38 -14.26 7.75
C GLY A 213 5.00 -12.92 7.32
N LEU A 214 5.93 -12.93 6.36
CA LEU A 214 6.49 -11.71 5.77
C LEU A 214 5.45 -10.86 5.01
N LEU A 215 4.27 -11.43 4.71
CA LEU A 215 3.17 -10.71 4.08
C LEU A 215 2.71 -9.52 4.92
N VAL A 216 2.72 -9.62 6.25
CA VAL A 216 2.34 -8.54 7.18
C VAL A 216 3.16 -7.28 6.92
N THR A 217 4.47 -7.44 6.88
CA THR A 217 5.39 -6.33 6.65
C THR A 217 5.33 -5.85 5.21
N SER A 218 5.27 -6.77 4.24
CA SER A 218 5.16 -6.43 2.82
C SER A 218 3.88 -5.66 2.52
N TRP A 219 2.76 -6.03 3.13
CA TRP A 219 1.49 -5.31 3.08
C TRP A 219 1.63 -3.90 3.64
N THR A 220 2.19 -3.77 4.84
CA THR A 220 2.37 -2.48 5.50
C THR A 220 3.20 -1.52 4.66
N PHE A 221 4.23 -2.01 3.96
CA PHE A 221 5.10 -1.20 3.12
C PHE A 221 4.62 -1.05 1.67
N THR A 222 3.33 -1.22 1.37
CA THR A 222 2.78 -0.85 0.06
C THR A 222 2.39 0.62 0.01
N GLY A 223 2.29 1.18 -1.20
CA GLY A 223 1.75 2.50 -1.45
C GLY A 223 2.70 3.68 -1.22
N PHE A 224 4.00 3.45 -1.00
CA PHE A 224 5.00 4.53 -0.95
C PHE A 224 5.17 5.25 -2.30
N ASP A 225 4.65 4.71 -3.39
CA ASP A 225 4.50 5.35 -4.69
C ASP A 225 3.50 6.53 -4.69
N GLY A 226 2.73 6.71 -3.62
CA GLY A 226 1.87 7.87 -3.41
C GLY A 226 2.59 9.20 -3.62
N SER A 227 3.81 9.35 -3.10
CA SER A 227 4.68 10.51 -3.35
C SER A 227 4.98 10.70 -4.83
N PHE A 228 5.14 9.62 -5.58
CA PHE A 228 5.38 9.65 -7.01
C PHE A 228 4.13 10.07 -7.79
N HIS A 229 2.96 9.52 -7.48
CA HIS A 229 1.68 9.89 -8.10
C HIS A 229 1.28 11.35 -7.85
N MET A 230 1.76 11.94 -6.76
CA MET A 230 1.53 13.35 -6.43
C MET A 230 2.56 14.31 -7.05
N SER A 231 3.46 13.85 -7.90
CA SER A 231 4.56 14.66 -8.46
C SER A 231 4.08 15.90 -9.23
N GLU A 232 2.98 15.81 -10.00
CA GLU A 232 2.45 16.96 -10.74
C GLU A 232 1.85 18.05 -9.83
N GLU A 233 1.48 17.70 -8.59
CA GLU A 233 0.98 18.62 -7.57
C GLU A 233 2.09 19.09 -6.60
N THR A 234 3.31 18.54 -6.71
CA THR A 234 4.43 18.78 -5.79
C THR A 234 5.40 19.82 -6.33
N VAL A 235 5.80 20.76 -5.47
CA VAL A 235 6.85 21.75 -5.76
C VAL A 235 8.20 21.05 -5.75
N ARG A 236 9.07 21.33 -6.75
CA ARG A 236 10.39 20.70 -6.92
C ARG A 236 10.32 19.16 -6.86
N ALA A 237 9.40 18.59 -7.63
CA ALA A 237 9.07 17.16 -7.58
C ALA A 237 10.27 16.24 -7.86
N THR A 238 11.23 16.66 -8.72
CA THR A 238 12.49 15.94 -9.00
C THR A 238 13.32 15.63 -7.75
N VAL A 239 13.16 16.41 -6.68
CA VAL A 239 13.88 16.26 -5.42
C VAL A 239 12.94 15.81 -4.29
N ASN A 240 11.73 16.38 -4.23
CA ASN A 240 10.82 16.17 -3.12
C ASN A 240 10.12 14.80 -3.20
N ALA A 241 9.74 14.33 -4.40
CA ALA A 241 9.12 13.01 -4.53
C ALA A 241 10.08 11.85 -4.15
N PRO A 242 11.36 11.81 -4.64
CA PRO A 242 12.33 10.81 -4.17
C PRO A 242 12.56 10.82 -2.66
N LYS A 243 12.68 12.02 -2.07
CA LYS A 243 12.84 12.17 -0.62
C LYS A 243 11.59 11.74 0.15
N GLY A 244 10.41 12.02 -0.40
CA GLY A 244 9.14 11.56 0.15
C GLY A 244 9.08 10.04 0.23
N ILE A 245 9.41 9.34 -0.85
CA ILE A 245 9.46 7.87 -0.93
C ILE A 245 10.46 7.31 0.11
N THR A 246 11.72 7.73 0.05
CA THR A 246 12.76 7.11 0.89
C THR A 246 12.58 7.41 2.38
N ARG A 247 12.19 8.64 2.72
CA ARG A 247 11.97 9.05 4.11
C ARG A 247 10.74 8.39 4.72
N SER A 248 9.64 8.27 3.97
CA SER A 248 8.43 7.60 4.47
C SER A 248 8.70 6.14 4.80
N ILE A 249 9.43 5.41 3.94
CA ILE A 249 9.82 4.02 4.20
C ILE A 249 10.72 3.94 5.45
N ALA A 250 11.78 4.75 5.53
CA ALA A 250 12.72 4.72 6.65
C ALA A 250 12.05 5.07 7.99
N SER A 251 11.23 6.13 8.02
CA SER A 251 10.48 6.51 9.23
C SER A 251 9.50 5.44 9.65
N SER A 252 8.79 4.83 8.69
CA SER A 252 7.84 3.75 8.95
C SER A 252 8.53 2.47 9.40
N ALA A 253 9.73 2.15 8.88
CA ALA A 253 10.51 1.00 9.31
C ALA A 253 10.87 1.09 10.81
N LEU A 254 11.33 2.25 11.24
CA LEU A 254 11.66 2.49 12.66
C LEU A 254 10.39 2.50 13.53
N ALA A 255 9.38 3.26 13.14
CA ALA A 255 8.13 3.39 13.88
C ALA A 255 7.41 2.05 14.05
N GLY A 256 7.37 1.25 12.99
CA GLY A 256 6.74 -0.07 13.03
C GLY A 256 7.54 -1.10 13.80
N LEU A 257 8.89 -1.03 13.79
CA LEU A 257 9.71 -1.90 14.63
C LEU A 257 9.42 -1.64 16.12
N VAL A 258 9.34 -0.38 16.52
CA VAL A 258 9.01 0.00 17.90
C VAL A 258 7.62 -0.51 18.28
N LEU A 259 6.61 -0.36 17.42
CA LEU A 259 5.27 -0.86 17.66
C LEU A 259 5.23 -2.39 17.73
N MET A 260 5.94 -3.06 16.84
CA MET A 260 5.98 -4.53 16.78
C MET A 260 6.64 -5.09 18.04
N CYS A 261 7.76 -4.50 18.47
CA CYS A 261 8.42 -4.88 19.73
C CYS A 261 7.51 -4.65 20.94
N ALA A 262 6.79 -3.52 20.99
CA ALA A 262 5.84 -3.24 22.08
C ALA A 262 4.69 -4.25 22.14
N LEU A 263 4.12 -4.63 21.00
CA LEU A 263 3.06 -5.64 20.93
C LEU A 263 3.55 -7.02 21.36
N VAL A 264 4.74 -7.44 20.89
CA VAL A 264 5.33 -8.73 21.28
C VAL A 264 5.70 -8.76 22.77
N TYR A 265 6.28 -7.67 23.28
CA TYR A 265 6.67 -7.53 24.67
C TYR A 265 5.48 -7.59 25.64
N SER A 266 4.32 -7.08 25.22
CA SER A 266 3.11 -7.00 26.05
C SER A 266 2.15 -8.18 25.86
N ALA A 267 2.46 -9.12 24.98
CA ALA A 267 1.65 -10.32 24.78
C ALA A 267 1.83 -11.28 25.96
N ARG A 268 0.77 -11.54 26.75
CA ARG A 268 0.88 -12.36 27.96
C ARG A 268 1.08 -13.84 27.68
N ASP A 269 0.37 -14.37 26.69
CA ASP A 269 0.39 -15.81 26.38
C ASP A 269 0.27 -16.00 24.87
N TYR A 270 1.16 -16.84 24.29
CA TYR A 270 1.20 -17.06 22.84
C TYR A 270 -0.09 -17.72 22.33
N ASP A 271 -0.51 -18.83 22.98
CA ASP A 271 -1.62 -19.66 22.49
C ASP A 271 -2.95 -18.93 22.62
N ARG A 272 -3.12 -18.18 23.69
CA ARG A 272 -4.30 -17.34 23.92
C ARG A 272 -4.43 -16.23 22.89
N VAL A 273 -3.33 -15.64 22.48
CA VAL A 273 -3.31 -14.62 21.42
C VAL A 273 -3.55 -15.27 20.06
N ALA A 274 -2.93 -16.43 19.79
CA ALA A 274 -3.07 -17.16 18.54
C ALA A 274 -4.51 -17.65 18.28
N ALA A 275 -5.21 -18.05 19.33
CA ALA A 275 -6.59 -18.54 19.27
C ALA A 275 -7.66 -17.43 19.25
N ALA A 276 -7.26 -16.16 19.42
CA ALA A 276 -8.21 -15.06 19.45
C ALA A 276 -8.70 -14.67 18.04
N ASP A 277 -9.97 -14.29 17.90
CA ASP A 277 -10.55 -13.76 16.65
C ASP A 277 -9.79 -12.54 16.14
N SER A 278 -9.27 -11.72 17.05
CA SER A 278 -8.41 -10.58 16.73
C SER A 278 -7.20 -10.54 17.67
N PRO A 279 -6.10 -11.18 17.29
CA PRO A 279 -4.86 -11.20 18.06
C PRO A 279 -4.39 -9.83 18.58
N PRO A 280 -4.34 -8.76 17.79
CA PRO A 280 -3.90 -7.45 18.28
C PRO A 280 -4.85 -6.86 19.34
N VAL A 281 -6.17 -7.07 19.19
CA VAL A 281 -7.17 -6.63 20.18
C VAL A 281 -7.00 -7.42 21.47
N ARG A 282 -6.70 -8.71 21.36
CA ARG A 282 -6.44 -9.59 22.53
C ARG A 282 -5.22 -9.11 23.32
N ILE A 283 -4.12 -8.78 22.64
CA ILE A 283 -2.93 -8.23 23.29
C ILE A 283 -3.26 -6.93 24.04
N LEU A 284 -4.04 -6.04 23.41
CA LEU A 284 -4.48 -4.79 24.06
C LEU A 284 -5.33 -5.07 25.30
N ILE A 285 -6.35 -5.97 25.22
CA ILE A 285 -7.25 -6.29 26.34
C ILE A 285 -6.46 -6.84 27.52
N ASP A 286 -5.56 -7.80 27.25
CA ASP A 286 -4.75 -8.45 28.29
C ASP A 286 -3.72 -7.48 28.90
N GLY A 287 -3.23 -6.51 28.11
CA GLY A 287 -2.25 -5.53 28.55
C GLY A 287 -2.84 -4.37 29.34
N VAL A 288 -3.81 -3.65 28.74
CA VAL A 288 -4.25 -2.35 29.27
C VAL A 288 -5.68 -2.34 29.80
N GLY A 289 -6.40 -3.44 29.69
CA GLY A 289 -7.77 -3.57 30.17
C GLY A 289 -8.81 -2.96 29.23
N LEU A 290 -10.08 -3.34 29.43
CA LEU A 290 -11.18 -3.12 28.51
C LEU A 290 -11.49 -1.63 28.24
N ALA A 291 -11.40 -0.77 29.26
CA ALA A 291 -11.71 0.63 29.09
C ALA A 291 -10.69 1.36 28.21
N ALA A 292 -9.40 1.12 28.44
CA ALA A 292 -8.31 1.72 27.67
C ALA A 292 -8.28 1.21 26.21
N VAL A 293 -8.58 -0.08 26.00
CA VAL A 293 -8.63 -0.68 24.65
C VAL A 293 -9.59 0.07 23.73
N LYS A 294 -10.76 0.48 24.22
CA LYS A 294 -11.72 1.24 23.39
C LYS A 294 -11.13 2.55 22.86
N ALA A 295 -10.37 3.27 23.69
CA ALA A 295 -9.68 4.49 23.26
C ALA A 295 -8.55 4.20 22.26
N LEU A 296 -7.75 3.14 22.50
CA LEU A 296 -6.68 2.74 21.58
C LEU A 296 -7.23 2.28 20.23
N LEU A 297 -8.36 1.57 20.20
CA LEU A 297 -9.02 1.16 18.97
C LEU A 297 -9.52 2.36 18.14
N LEU A 298 -9.96 3.46 18.77
CA LEU A 298 -10.30 4.69 18.04
C LEU A 298 -9.07 5.26 17.32
N ILE A 299 -7.88 5.20 17.95
CA ILE A 299 -6.62 5.61 17.31
C ILE A 299 -6.33 4.72 16.08
N VAL A 300 -6.46 3.40 16.24
CA VAL A 300 -6.22 2.42 15.16
C VAL A 300 -7.21 2.61 14.02
N ILE A 301 -8.49 2.74 14.31
CA ILE A 301 -9.54 2.98 13.31
C ILE A 301 -9.29 4.29 12.57
N GLY A 302 -8.99 5.37 13.30
CA GLY A 302 -8.64 6.67 12.70
C GLY A 302 -7.43 6.57 11.76
N ALA A 303 -6.40 5.83 12.14
CA ALA A 303 -5.24 5.56 11.30
C ALA A 303 -5.62 4.83 10.00
N MET A 304 -6.49 3.81 10.08
CA MET A 304 -7.00 3.08 8.91
C MET A 304 -7.84 3.97 7.98
N LEU A 305 -8.68 4.85 8.55
CA LEU A 305 -9.50 5.78 7.76
C LEU A 305 -8.63 6.77 7.00
N PHE A 306 -7.59 7.32 7.59
CA PHE A 306 -6.63 8.19 6.91
C PHE A 306 -5.83 7.45 5.83
N CYS A 307 -5.40 6.22 6.11
CA CYS A 307 -4.70 5.38 5.15
C CYS A 307 -5.56 5.13 3.90
N GLY A 308 -6.81 4.71 4.07
CA GLY A 308 -7.74 4.47 2.96
C GLY A 308 -8.02 5.75 2.15
N LEU A 309 -8.15 6.91 2.82
CA LEU A 309 -8.31 8.20 2.15
C LEU A 309 -7.11 8.53 1.26
N ALA A 310 -5.89 8.33 1.74
CA ALA A 310 -4.66 8.57 1.00
C ALA A 310 -4.46 7.56 -0.15
N ASN A 311 -4.78 6.29 0.07
CA ASN A 311 -4.80 5.25 -0.97
C ASN A 311 -5.73 5.63 -2.12
N LEU A 312 -6.97 6.00 -1.81
CA LEU A 312 -7.96 6.43 -2.80
C LEU A 312 -7.51 7.68 -3.55
N THR A 313 -6.82 8.61 -2.87
CA THR A 313 -6.22 9.78 -3.50
C THR A 313 -5.19 9.39 -4.55
N SER A 314 -4.23 8.53 -4.22
CA SER A 314 -3.19 8.05 -5.13
C SER A 314 -3.78 7.28 -6.31
N ASN A 315 -4.75 6.38 -6.04
CA ASN A 315 -5.46 5.60 -7.04
C ASN A 315 -6.18 6.50 -8.06
N ALA A 316 -6.89 7.52 -7.60
CA ALA A 316 -7.58 8.46 -8.49
C ALA A 316 -6.61 9.23 -9.41
N ARG A 317 -5.41 9.61 -8.93
CA ARG A 317 -4.37 10.26 -9.75
C ARG A 317 -3.78 9.30 -10.78
N GLN A 318 -3.55 8.06 -10.39
CA GLN A 318 -3.11 7.00 -11.30
C GLN A 318 -4.14 6.76 -12.41
N ILE A 319 -5.43 6.61 -12.07
CA ILE A 319 -6.53 6.44 -13.05
C ILE A 319 -6.60 7.66 -13.98
N PHE A 320 -6.56 8.86 -13.43
CA PHE A 320 -6.58 10.11 -14.20
C PHE A 320 -5.45 10.14 -15.23
N ALA A 321 -4.20 9.91 -14.80
CA ALA A 321 -3.04 9.96 -15.67
C ALA A 321 -3.08 8.86 -16.74
N PHE A 322 -3.43 7.63 -16.35
CA PHE A 322 -3.51 6.48 -17.25
C PHE A 322 -4.63 6.63 -18.28
N SER A 323 -5.74 7.27 -17.88
CA SER A 323 -6.83 7.62 -18.79
C SER A 323 -6.48 8.79 -19.70
N ARG A 324 -5.71 9.78 -19.21
CA ARG A 324 -5.22 10.89 -20.05
C ARG A 324 -4.47 10.41 -21.27
N ASP A 325 -3.69 9.35 -21.11
CA ASP A 325 -2.93 8.72 -22.20
C ASP A 325 -3.76 7.68 -22.99
N GLY A 326 -5.05 7.52 -22.70
CA GLY A 326 -5.96 6.66 -23.46
C GLY A 326 -5.91 5.17 -23.09
N ALA A 327 -5.35 4.81 -21.94
CA ALA A 327 -5.10 3.43 -21.55
C ALA A 327 -6.25 2.77 -20.75
N MET A 328 -7.40 3.43 -20.58
CA MET A 328 -8.56 2.87 -19.90
C MET A 328 -9.81 2.90 -20.76
N PRO A 329 -10.74 1.93 -20.61
CA PRO A 329 -12.05 2.03 -21.25
C PRO A 329 -12.76 3.31 -20.80
N GLY A 330 -13.32 4.08 -21.72
CA GLY A 330 -13.96 5.35 -21.38
C GLY A 330 -13.00 6.45 -20.91
N SER A 331 -11.73 6.39 -21.31
CA SER A 331 -10.66 7.33 -20.93
C SER A 331 -11.10 8.80 -20.92
N ARG A 332 -11.90 9.22 -21.90
CA ARG A 332 -12.41 10.61 -22.01
C ARG A 332 -13.22 11.08 -20.77
N TRP A 333 -13.80 10.17 -20.03
CA TRP A 333 -14.57 10.49 -18.82
C TRP A 333 -13.67 10.53 -17.58
N TRP A 334 -12.72 9.59 -17.47
CA TRP A 334 -11.91 9.42 -16.29
C TRP A 334 -10.78 10.45 -16.16
N HIS A 335 -10.32 11.06 -17.28
CA HIS A 335 -9.32 12.13 -17.23
C HIS A 335 -9.93 13.54 -17.14
N SER A 336 -11.24 13.66 -16.85
CA SER A 336 -11.88 14.94 -16.61
C SER A 336 -11.56 15.47 -15.22
N VAL A 337 -11.26 16.76 -15.13
CA VAL A 337 -11.01 17.47 -13.86
C VAL A 337 -12.13 18.45 -13.62
N SER A 338 -12.75 18.41 -12.46
CA SER A 338 -13.80 19.35 -12.07
C SER A 338 -13.26 20.79 -12.03
N PRO A 339 -13.88 21.76 -12.71
CA PRO A 339 -13.45 23.15 -12.69
C PRO A 339 -13.55 23.79 -11.29
N ARG A 340 -14.50 23.33 -10.47
CA ARG A 340 -14.78 23.87 -9.12
C ARG A 340 -13.81 23.33 -8.09
N THR A 341 -13.62 21.99 -8.07
CA THR A 341 -12.85 21.32 -7.01
C THR A 341 -11.39 21.06 -7.41
N ARG A 342 -11.05 21.16 -8.70
CA ARG A 342 -9.75 20.84 -9.26
C ARG A 342 -9.31 19.38 -8.98
N THR A 343 -10.28 18.50 -8.80
CA THR A 343 -10.10 17.06 -8.55
C THR A 343 -10.59 16.23 -9.74
N PRO A 344 -10.00 15.05 -9.98
CA PRO A 344 -10.47 14.10 -11.01
C PRO A 344 -11.66 13.29 -10.47
N VAL A 345 -12.82 13.91 -10.29
CA VAL A 345 -14.00 13.34 -9.62
C VAL A 345 -14.40 11.98 -10.21
N ASN A 346 -14.45 11.87 -11.54
CA ASN A 346 -14.84 10.62 -12.17
C ASN A 346 -13.87 9.48 -11.90
N ALA A 347 -12.54 9.77 -11.84
CA ALA A 347 -11.53 8.78 -11.48
C ALA A 347 -11.67 8.34 -10.02
N VAL A 348 -12.02 9.25 -9.10
CA VAL A 348 -12.33 8.91 -7.70
C VAL A 348 -13.47 7.89 -7.63
N TRP A 349 -14.58 8.15 -8.33
CA TRP A 349 -15.74 7.24 -8.28
C TRP A 349 -15.51 5.93 -9.02
N LEU A 350 -14.66 5.90 -10.04
CA LEU A 350 -14.23 4.64 -10.66
C LEU A 350 -13.40 3.81 -9.65
N ALA A 351 -12.47 4.44 -8.93
CA ALA A 351 -11.67 3.76 -7.89
C ALA A 351 -12.58 3.21 -6.77
N VAL A 352 -13.55 4.00 -6.30
CA VAL A 352 -14.56 3.57 -5.33
C VAL A 352 -15.32 2.34 -5.84
N GLY A 353 -15.89 2.41 -7.05
CA GLY A 353 -16.66 1.31 -7.64
C GLY A 353 -15.85 0.02 -7.77
N CYS A 354 -14.61 0.10 -8.29
CA CYS A 354 -13.73 -1.07 -8.40
C CYS A 354 -13.37 -1.65 -7.03
N SER A 355 -13.12 -0.81 -6.03
CA SER A 355 -12.81 -1.26 -4.66
C SER A 355 -14.00 -1.95 -4.01
N LEU A 356 -15.23 -1.44 -4.23
CA LEU A 356 -16.45 -2.08 -3.75
C LEU A 356 -16.66 -3.47 -4.37
N VAL A 357 -16.41 -3.61 -5.69
CA VAL A 357 -16.48 -4.92 -6.36
C VAL A 357 -15.48 -5.90 -5.77
N LEU A 358 -14.26 -5.45 -5.47
CA LEU A 358 -13.22 -6.31 -4.91
C LEU A 358 -13.53 -6.76 -3.47
N VAL A 359 -14.33 -6.00 -2.72
CA VAL A 359 -14.74 -6.33 -1.35
C VAL A 359 -15.90 -7.34 -1.30
N LEU A 360 -16.71 -7.47 -2.37
CA LEU A 360 -17.91 -8.32 -2.39
C LEU A 360 -17.68 -9.77 -1.93
N PRO A 361 -16.56 -10.46 -2.26
CA PRO A 361 -16.31 -11.81 -1.77
C PRO A 361 -16.29 -11.94 -0.23
N GLY A 362 -16.01 -10.86 0.49
CA GLY A 362 -16.11 -10.81 1.95
C GLY A 362 -17.50 -11.09 2.52
N TRP A 363 -18.52 -11.09 1.65
CA TRP A 363 -19.89 -11.45 2.01
C TRP A 363 -20.03 -12.91 2.43
N TRP A 364 -19.22 -13.81 1.84
CA TRP A 364 -19.29 -15.26 2.05
C TRP A 364 -17.94 -15.94 2.34
N SER A 365 -16.82 -15.24 2.16
CA SER A 365 -15.48 -15.79 2.34
C SER A 365 -14.75 -15.17 3.53
N HIS A 366 -14.28 -16.00 4.46
CA HIS A 366 -13.45 -15.57 5.59
C HIS A 366 -12.02 -15.20 5.17
N THR A 367 -11.53 -15.72 4.04
CA THR A 367 -10.19 -15.43 3.50
C THR A 367 -10.13 -14.23 2.56
N ALA A 368 -11.28 -13.56 2.33
CA ALA A 368 -11.36 -12.44 1.41
C ALA A 368 -10.35 -11.33 1.71
N PHE A 369 -10.18 -10.97 2.99
CA PHE A 369 -9.23 -9.95 3.41
C PHE A 369 -7.80 -10.28 2.98
N THR A 370 -7.31 -11.49 3.30
CA THR A 370 -5.95 -11.92 2.96
C THR A 370 -5.74 -11.98 1.44
N ALA A 371 -6.75 -12.40 0.68
CA ALA A 371 -6.69 -12.40 -0.77
C ALA A 371 -6.61 -10.97 -1.34
N ILE A 372 -7.40 -10.03 -0.83
CA ILE A 372 -7.37 -8.62 -1.24
C ILE A 372 -5.99 -8.00 -0.93
N VAL A 373 -5.44 -8.27 0.26
CA VAL A 373 -4.08 -7.85 0.66
C VAL A 373 -3.03 -8.40 -0.31
N SER A 374 -3.12 -9.67 -0.68
CA SER A 374 -2.16 -10.29 -1.61
C SER A 374 -2.28 -9.69 -3.02
N VAL A 375 -3.48 -9.41 -3.50
CA VAL A 375 -3.70 -8.67 -4.76
C VAL A 375 -3.03 -7.30 -4.72
N ASN A 376 -3.16 -6.57 -3.62
CA ASN A 376 -2.49 -5.28 -3.47
C ASN A 376 -0.97 -5.42 -3.52
N VAL A 377 -0.39 -6.29 -2.67
CA VAL A 377 1.07 -6.45 -2.57
C VAL A 377 1.67 -6.90 -3.90
N VAL A 378 1.12 -7.95 -4.52
CA VAL A 378 1.66 -8.50 -5.77
C VAL A 378 1.47 -7.51 -6.93
N GLY A 379 0.30 -6.87 -7.02
CA GLY A 379 0.01 -5.87 -8.05
C GLY A 379 0.97 -4.69 -7.99
N LEU A 380 1.16 -4.11 -6.80
CA LEU A 380 2.06 -2.97 -6.61
C LEU A 380 3.53 -3.36 -6.77
N PHE A 381 3.97 -4.47 -6.17
CA PHE A 381 5.37 -4.89 -6.26
C PHE A 381 5.79 -5.18 -7.70
N LEU A 382 4.97 -5.88 -8.48
CA LEU A 382 5.25 -6.09 -9.90
C LEU A 382 5.26 -4.75 -10.67
N ALA A 383 4.34 -3.84 -10.36
CA ALA A 383 4.32 -2.51 -10.97
C ALA A 383 5.58 -1.70 -10.61
N TYR A 384 6.13 -1.81 -9.40
CA TYR A 384 7.40 -1.20 -8.99
C TYR A 384 8.60 -1.85 -9.70
N GLY A 385 8.57 -3.17 -9.85
CA GLY A 385 9.66 -3.94 -10.43
C GLY A 385 9.93 -3.63 -11.89
N ILE A 386 8.89 -3.37 -12.68
CA ILE A 386 9.03 -3.13 -14.12
C ILE A 386 9.90 -1.89 -14.43
N PRO A 387 9.62 -0.68 -13.90
CA PRO A 387 10.50 0.47 -14.13
C PRO A 387 11.92 0.26 -13.61
N ILE A 388 12.10 -0.37 -12.46
CA ILE A 388 13.42 -0.68 -11.89
C ILE A 388 14.20 -1.62 -12.82
N LEU A 389 13.57 -2.70 -13.31
CA LEU A 389 14.16 -3.62 -14.26
C LEU A 389 14.55 -2.93 -15.58
N LEU A 390 13.68 -2.08 -16.10
CA LEU A 390 13.94 -1.33 -17.32
C LEU A 390 15.10 -0.33 -17.15
N ARG A 391 15.18 0.33 -15.98
CA ARG A 391 16.32 1.17 -15.62
C ARG A 391 17.63 0.38 -15.60
N LEU A 392 17.62 -0.82 -14.99
CA LEU A 392 18.79 -1.71 -14.98
C LEU A 392 19.23 -2.11 -16.40
N ARG A 393 18.27 -2.41 -17.29
CA ARG A 393 18.53 -2.77 -18.69
C ARG A 393 19.07 -1.60 -19.52
N LEU A 394 18.75 -0.35 -19.16
CA LEU A 394 19.34 0.82 -19.80
C LEU A 394 20.81 1.01 -19.41
N GLY A 395 21.21 0.58 -18.21
CA GLY A 395 22.59 0.73 -17.74
C GLY A 395 23.05 2.18 -17.79
N ASP A 396 24.18 2.43 -18.45
CA ASP A 396 24.80 3.75 -18.54
C ASP A 396 24.05 4.73 -19.48
N ALA A 397 23.10 4.22 -20.28
CA ALA A 397 22.23 5.08 -21.10
C ALA A 397 21.08 5.71 -20.29
N PHE A 398 20.92 5.33 -19.02
CA PHE A 398 19.96 5.97 -18.11
C PHE A 398 20.45 7.36 -17.72
N GLN A 399 19.61 8.36 -17.91
CA GLN A 399 19.88 9.75 -17.49
C GLN A 399 19.22 9.98 -16.13
N PRO A 400 19.99 10.04 -15.04
CA PRO A 400 19.43 10.23 -13.70
C PRO A 400 18.94 11.67 -13.52
N GLY A 401 17.95 11.84 -12.63
CA GLY A 401 17.55 13.14 -12.15
C GLY A 401 18.51 13.69 -11.06
N PRO A 402 18.17 14.85 -10.46
CA PRO A 402 18.99 15.47 -9.41
C PRO A 402 19.20 14.57 -8.17
N TRP A 403 18.27 13.68 -7.87
CA TRP A 403 18.40 12.67 -6.84
C TRP A 403 18.72 11.31 -7.48
N HIS A 404 19.83 10.71 -7.16
CA HIS A 404 20.26 9.44 -7.73
C HIS A 404 21.16 8.65 -6.77
N LEU A 405 21.27 7.34 -6.99
CA LEU A 405 22.07 6.41 -6.19
C LEU A 405 23.56 6.35 -6.64
N GLY A 406 23.92 6.98 -7.73
CA GLY A 406 25.27 6.91 -8.28
C GLY A 406 25.71 5.47 -8.57
N ARG A 407 26.91 5.10 -8.11
CA ARG A 407 27.47 3.74 -8.28
C ARG A 407 26.62 2.62 -7.64
N TRP A 408 25.82 2.96 -6.64
CA TRP A 408 24.97 2.01 -5.93
C TRP A 408 23.64 1.70 -6.66
N GLY A 409 23.26 2.48 -7.65
CA GLY A 409 22.00 2.32 -8.36
C GLY A 409 21.81 0.93 -9.00
N ARG A 410 22.91 0.32 -9.48
CA ARG A 410 22.88 -1.01 -10.11
C ARG A 410 22.72 -2.13 -9.08
N PRO A 411 23.56 -2.29 -8.05
CA PRO A 411 23.41 -3.33 -7.04
C PRO A 411 22.10 -3.20 -6.25
N VAL A 412 21.71 -2.00 -5.86
CA VAL A 412 20.43 -1.75 -5.16
C VAL A 412 19.25 -2.16 -6.02
N GLY A 413 19.26 -1.82 -7.32
CA GLY A 413 18.20 -2.22 -8.25
C GLY A 413 18.11 -3.73 -8.48
N VAL A 414 19.25 -4.44 -8.53
CA VAL A 414 19.25 -5.92 -8.66
C VAL A 414 18.61 -6.57 -7.44
N VAL A 415 19.00 -6.15 -6.23
CA VAL A 415 18.40 -6.65 -4.98
C VAL A 415 16.90 -6.34 -4.94
N ALA A 416 16.51 -5.12 -5.33
CA ALA A 416 15.11 -4.72 -5.39
C ALA A 416 14.27 -5.62 -6.32
N VAL A 417 14.76 -5.91 -7.53
CA VAL A 417 14.05 -6.78 -8.49
C VAL A 417 13.99 -8.21 -7.98
N ALA A 418 15.08 -8.74 -7.40
CA ALA A 418 15.10 -10.08 -6.83
C ALA A 418 14.08 -10.22 -5.68
N TRP A 419 14.00 -9.23 -4.77
CA TRP A 419 13.03 -9.20 -3.70
C TRP A 419 11.58 -9.15 -4.23
N ILE A 420 11.31 -8.28 -5.21
CA ILE A 420 9.99 -8.17 -5.82
C ILE A 420 9.54 -9.48 -6.44
N LEU A 421 10.41 -10.15 -7.18
CA LEU A 421 10.09 -11.45 -7.80
C LEU A 421 9.84 -12.52 -6.73
N PHE A 422 10.72 -12.61 -5.73
CA PHE A 422 10.58 -13.55 -4.62
C PHE A 422 9.23 -13.36 -3.89
N SER A 423 8.94 -12.14 -3.45
CA SER A 423 7.74 -11.84 -2.68
C SER A 423 6.46 -11.99 -3.54
N SER A 424 6.51 -11.61 -4.83
CA SER A 424 5.36 -11.77 -5.72
C SER A 424 5.01 -13.24 -5.94
N VAL A 425 6.00 -14.13 -6.08
CA VAL A 425 5.76 -15.57 -6.17
C VAL A 425 5.23 -16.10 -4.84
N LEU A 426 5.90 -15.77 -3.73
CA LEU A 426 5.53 -16.26 -2.40
C LEU A 426 4.07 -15.93 -2.04
N PHE A 427 3.63 -14.71 -2.29
CA PHE A 427 2.29 -14.27 -1.90
C PHE A 427 1.18 -14.66 -2.88
N MET A 428 1.53 -15.29 -4.00
CA MET A 428 0.58 -15.99 -4.86
C MET A 428 0.37 -17.46 -4.47
N LEU A 429 1.24 -18.03 -3.64
CA LEU A 429 1.13 -19.41 -3.16
C LEU A 429 0.04 -19.55 -2.06
N PRO A 430 -0.38 -20.79 -1.74
CA PRO A 430 -1.36 -21.02 -0.67
C PRO A 430 -0.90 -20.49 0.70
N HIS A 431 -1.82 -19.90 1.45
CA HIS A 431 -1.51 -19.30 2.76
C HIS A 431 -1.87 -20.18 3.96
N ALA A 432 -2.65 -21.24 3.75
CA ALA A 432 -3.06 -22.19 4.79
C ALA A 432 -3.22 -23.60 4.22
N ALA A 433 -3.04 -24.62 5.05
CA ALA A 433 -3.31 -26.00 4.73
C ALA A 433 -4.36 -26.58 5.70
N PRO A 434 -5.27 -27.47 5.22
CA PRO A 434 -5.41 -27.93 3.85
C PRO A 434 -5.97 -26.85 2.90
N VAL A 435 -5.57 -26.89 1.62
CA VAL A 435 -6.10 -25.98 0.62
C VAL A 435 -7.49 -26.44 0.20
N THR A 436 -8.49 -25.64 0.54
CA THR A 436 -9.91 -25.85 0.23
C THR A 436 -10.45 -24.65 -0.54
N VAL A 437 -11.67 -24.73 -1.07
CA VAL A 437 -12.31 -23.57 -1.73
C VAL A 437 -12.40 -22.37 -0.81
N THR A 438 -12.58 -22.58 0.50
CA THR A 438 -12.71 -21.50 1.50
C THR A 438 -11.36 -20.95 1.98
N SER A 439 -10.26 -21.75 1.91
CA SER A 439 -8.91 -21.35 2.33
C SER A 439 -7.97 -21.03 1.13
N PHE A 440 -8.47 -21.14 -0.11
CA PHE A 440 -7.69 -20.86 -1.30
C PHE A 440 -7.30 -19.39 -1.39
N ASN A 441 -6.05 -19.13 -1.79
CA ASN A 441 -5.59 -17.78 -2.08
C ASN A 441 -6.08 -17.34 -3.48
N TYR A 442 -7.13 -16.55 -3.54
CA TYR A 442 -7.73 -16.09 -4.79
C TYR A 442 -6.93 -14.97 -5.49
N ALA A 443 -5.83 -14.47 -4.91
CA ALA A 443 -5.03 -13.41 -5.51
C ALA A 443 -4.51 -13.74 -6.93
N PRO A 444 -3.97 -14.95 -7.22
CA PRO A 444 -3.58 -15.32 -8.58
C PRO A 444 -4.75 -15.28 -9.57
N VAL A 445 -5.95 -15.70 -9.15
CA VAL A 445 -7.14 -15.71 -10.01
C VAL A 445 -7.57 -14.30 -10.37
N VAL A 446 -7.60 -13.41 -9.39
CA VAL A 446 -7.95 -11.98 -9.60
C VAL A 446 -6.94 -11.32 -10.53
N LEU A 447 -5.64 -11.49 -10.26
CA LEU A 447 -4.58 -10.93 -11.09
C LEU A 447 -4.61 -11.48 -12.51
N ALA A 448 -4.76 -12.80 -12.67
CA ALA A 448 -4.87 -13.44 -13.97
C ALA A 448 -6.12 -12.97 -14.73
N GLY A 449 -7.24 -12.81 -14.05
CA GLY A 449 -8.48 -12.29 -14.65
C GLY A 449 -8.31 -10.88 -15.19
N VAL A 450 -7.79 -9.96 -14.36
CA VAL A 450 -7.59 -8.56 -14.78
C VAL A 450 -6.53 -8.45 -15.87
N LEU A 451 -5.39 -9.14 -15.73
CA LEU A 451 -4.35 -9.12 -16.76
C LEU A 451 -4.80 -9.84 -18.03
N GLY A 452 -5.63 -10.89 -17.92
CA GLY A 452 -6.24 -11.58 -19.05
C GLY A 452 -7.13 -10.64 -19.86
N VAL A 453 -8.03 -9.91 -19.18
CA VAL A 453 -8.89 -8.89 -19.82
C VAL A 453 -8.05 -7.76 -20.43
N ALA A 454 -7.07 -7.26 -19.70
CA ALA A 454 -6.15 -6.24 -20.20
C ALA A 454 -5.36 -6.71 -21.43
N THR A 455 -4.92 -7.98 -21.44
CA THR A 455 -4.19 -8.59 -22.55
C THR A 455 -5.10 -8.79 -23.76
N LEU A 456 -6.30 -9.31 -23.56
CA LEU A 456 -7.28 -9.47 -24.63
C LEU A 456 -7.59 -8.11 -25.27
N TRP A 457 -7.81 -7.10 -24.45
CA TRP A 457 -8.07 -5.75 -24.96
C TRP A 457 -6.85 -5.15 -25.65
N TRP A 458 -5.64 -5.41 -25.15
CA TRP A 458 -4.39 -4.99 -25.80
C TRP A 458 -4.32 -5.51 -27.24
N PHE A 459 -4.54 -6.80 -27.46
CA PHE A 459 -4.41 -7.40 -28.77
C PHE A 459 -5.58 -7.07 -29.71
N THR A 460 -6.80 -6.90 -29.21
CA THR A 460 -7.97 -6.60 -30.03
C THR A 460 -8.06 -5.14 -30.47
N SER A 461 -7.72 -4.20 -29.59
CA SER A 461 -7.97 -2.78 -29.85
C SER A 461 -6.90 -1.84 -29.34
N ALA A 462 -6.44 -1.99 -28.07
CA ALA A 462 -5.67 -0.97 -27.38
C ALA A 462 -4.32 -0.69 -28.05
N ARG A 463 -3.60 -1.71 -28.51
CA ARG A 463 -2.29 -1.56 -29.18
C ARG A 463 -2.26 -0.65 -30.38
N ARG A 464 -3.43 -0.41 -31.01
CA ARG A 464 -3.57 0.49 -32.18
C ARG A 464 -3.74 1.95 -31.75
N ARG A 465 -4.11 2.20 -30.50
CA ARG A 465 -4.45 3.54 -29.98
C ARG A 465 -3.48 4.01 -28.90
N PHE A 466 -3.02 3.10 -28.06
CA PHE A 466 -2.10 3.38 -26.97
C PHE A 466 -0.67 3.01 -27.37
N HIS A 467 0.15 4.03 -27.58
CA HIS A 467 1.57 3.87 -27.96
C HIS A 467 2.54 4.11 -26.78
N GLY A 468 2.00 4.20 -25.57
CA GLY A 468 2.71 4.62 -24.37
C GLY A 468 2.42 6.07 -24.00
N PRO A 469 3.05 6.57 -22.93
CA PRO A 469 2.81 7.94 -22.49
C PRO A 469 3.26 8.93 -23.56
N VAL A 470 2.47 9.99 -23.75
CA VAL A 470 2.78 11.06 -24.71
C VAL A 470 4.09 11.72 -24.29
N SER A 471 5.02 11.84 -25.23
CA SER A 471 6.38 12.26 -24.93
C SER A 471 6.53 13.76 -25.10
N TYR A 472 6.71 14.47 -24.00
CA TYR A 472 7.06 15.87 -24.02
C TYR A 472 8.32 16.09 -23.16
N GLY A 473 9.40 16.62 -23.74
CA GLY A 473 10.61 17.06 -23.07
C GLY A 473 11.65 16.00 -22.65
N ARG A 474 12.90 16.42 -22.53
CA ARG A 474 14.02 15.68 -21.97
C ARG A 474 14.10 15.90 -20.45
N PRO A 475 14.81 15.05 -19.67
CA PRO A 475 14.97 15.23 -18.21
C PRO A 475 15.56 16.59 -17.79
N ASP A 476 16.48 17.15 -18.61
CA ASP A 476 17.07 18.46 -18.44
C ASP A 476 16.06 19.61 -18.61
N GLU A 477 15.13 19.51 -19.58
CA GLU A 477 14.03 20.45 -19.76
C GLU A 477 13.03 20.41 -18.60
N VAL A 478 12.84 19.24 -18.00
CA VAL A 478 12.00 19.05 -16.82
C VAL A 478 12.61 19.73 -15.59
N ALA A 479 13.93 19.58 -15.39
CA ALA A 479 14.63 20.23 -14.27
C ALA A 479 14.57 21.77 -14.38
N ALA A 480 14.66 22.32 -15.60
CA ALA A 480 14.54 23.76 -15.84
C ALA A 480 13.12 24.30 -15.54
N MET A 481 12.06 23.50 -15.77
CA MET A 481 10.67 23.88 -15.45
C MET A 481 10.35 23.88 -13.96
N ASP A 482 11.09 23.13 -13.14
CA ASP A 482 10.90 23.06 -11.69
C ASP A 482 11.55 24.23 -10.93
N LEU A 483 12.35 25.05 -11.63
CA LEU A 483 13.01 26.25 -11.07
C LEU A 483 12.14 27.54 -11.19
N VAL A 484 11.02 27.45 -11.87
CA VAL A 484 10.02 28.50 -12.07
C VAL A 484 8.73 28.15 -11.31
#